data_cca54dd13547f24dfc151a65797272f7
#
_entry.id   cca54dd13547f24dfc151a65797272f7
#
_cell.length_a   1.000
_cell.length_b   1.000
_cell.length_c   1.000
_cell.angle_alpha   90.00
_cell.angle_beta   90.00
_cell.angle_gamma   90.00
#
_symmetry.space_group_name_H-M   'P 1'
#
loop_
_entity.id
_entity.type
_entity.pdbx_description
1 polymer ?
#
loop_
_entity_poly.entity_id
_entity_poly.type
_entity_poly.pdbx_seq_one_letter_code
_entity_poly.pdbx_strand_id
1 'polypeptide(L)'
;MLIQEIDENKKRYLHLLLLADEQEDMVDRYLERGTMYVLDDNGVKAECIVTDEGNGVLEIKNIATLPDYQKQGYARKLIDFLVAKYSEQYSVLQVGTGDSPLTIPYVVKNFFIDNYDHPIFEYGKQLIDMVYLQKML
;
A
#
# COMPACT_ATOMS: atom_id res chain seq x y z
N MET A 1 -6.46 19.74 6.58
CA MET A 1 -6.04 18.42 6.08
C MET A 1 -6.82 18.07 4.83
N LEU A 2 -6.15 17.64 3.79
CA LEU A 2 -6.73 17.38 2.49
C LEU A 2 -6.16 16.12 1.90
N ILE A 3 -7.01 15.26 1.33
CA ILE A 3 -6.58 14.09 0.56
C ILE A 3 -6.82 14.40 -0.91
N GLN A 4 -5.77 14.26 -1.73
CA GLN A 4 -5.80 14.61 -3.15
C GLN A 4 -5.35 13.45 -4.00
N GLU A 5 -6.02 13.27 -5.14
CA GLU A 5 -5.58 12.32 -6.17
C GLU A 5 -4.42 12.94 -6.96
N ILE A 6 -3.40 12.12 -7.24
CA ILE A 6 -2.23 12.53 -8.01
C ILE A 6 -2.28 11.83 -9.37
N ASP A 7 -2.46 12.61 -10.45
CA ASP A 7 -2.67 12.09 -11.80
C ASP A 7 -1.37 11.95 -12.59
N GLU A 8 -0.39 12.76 -12.29
CA GLU A 8 0.87 12.81 -13.05
C GLU A 8 2.05 13.09 -12.15
N ASN A 9 3.25 12.79 -12.64
CA ASN A 9 4.49 13.01 -11.93
C ASN A 9 4.47 12.38 -10.53
N LYS A 10 3.96 11.15 -10.46
CA LYS A 10 3.81 10.41 -9.19
C LYS A 10 5.13 10.18 -8.50
N LYS A 11 6.22 10.06 -9.26
CA LYS A 11 7.56 9.81 -8.71
C LYS A 11 8.14 11.00 -7.95
N ARG A 12 7.50 12.16 -7.96
CA ARG A 12 7.90 13.24 -7.05
C ARG A 12 7.71 12.84 -5.58
N TYR A 13 6.92 11.80 -5.33
CA TYR A 13 6.72 11.22 -3.99
C TYR A 13 7.47 9.90 -3.81
N LEU A 14 8.48 9.64 -4.64
CA LEU A 14 9.21 8.37 -4.59
C LEU A 14 9.79 8.09 -3.20
N HIS A 15 10.22 9.12 -2.48
CA HIS A 15 10.75 8.99 -1.12
C HIS A 15 9.72 8.37 -0.15
N LEU A 16 8.42 8.65 -0.34
CA LEU A 16 7.34 8.02 0.42
C LEU A 16 7.08 6.59 -0.06
N LEU A 17 7.00 6.41 -1.36
CA LEU A 17 6.71 5.09 -1.96
C LEU A 17 7.73 4.05 -1.54
N LEU A 18 9.01 4.42 -1.47
CA LEU A 18 10.09 3.51 -1.10
C LEU A 18 10.09 3.15 0.39
N LEU A 19 9.35 3.87 1.23
CA LEU A 19 9.17 3.47 2.63
C LEU A 19 8.36 2.17 2.75
N ALA A 20 7.39 1.97 1.87
CA ALA A 20 6.53 0.79 1.89
C ALA A 20 7.01 -0.30 0.95
N ASP A 21 7.76 0.05 -0.09
CA ASP A 21 8.24 -0.90 -1.08
C ASP A 21 9.63 -0.47 -1.52
N GLU A 22 10.65 -1.08 -0.95
CA GLU A 22 12.03 -0.57 -1.02
C GLU A 22 12.72 -0.74 -2.38
N GLN A 23 12.06 -1.36 -3.37
CA GLN A 23 12.63 -1.60 -4.68
C GLN A 23 11.81 -0.87 -5.75
N GLU A 24 12.46 0.09 -6.44
CA GLU A 24 11.75 0.97 -7.35
C GLU A 24 11.10 0.24 -8.53
N ASP A 25 11.73 -0.79 -9.07
CA ASP A 25 11.13 -1.55 -10.18
C ASP A 25 9.88 -2.32 -9.76
N MET A 26 9.75 -2.65 -8.49
CA MET A 26 8.50 -3.19 -7.96
C MET A 26 7.41 -2.12 -7.90
N VAL A 27 7.77 -0.90 -7.50
CA VAL A 27 6.84 0.25 -7.53
C VAL A 27 6.37 0.49 -8.96
N ASP A 28 7.26 0.41 -9.93
CA ASP A 28 6.94 0.62 -11.35
C ASP A 28 5.87 -0.34 -11.87
N ARG A 29 5.73 -1.54 -11.26
CA ARG A 29 4.73 -2.52 -11.69
C ARG A 29 3.29 -2.04 -11.50
N TYR A 30 3.03 -1.14 -10.55
CA TYR A 30 1.67 -0.71 -10.25
C TYR A 30 1.47 0.81 -10.30
N LEU A 31 2.55 1.59 -10.43
CA LEU A 31 2.47 3.04 -10.27
C LEU A 31 1.54 3.70 -11.28
N GLU A 32 1.70 3.39 -12.57
CA GLU A 32 0.92 4.04 -13.62
C GLU A 32 -0.50 3.49 -13.74
N ARG A 33 -0.70 2.19 -13.50
CA ARG A 33 -2.03 1.59 -13.55
C ARG A 33 -2.85 1.86 -12.29
N GLY A 34 -2.19 2.25 -11.21
CA GLY A 34 -2.84 2.51 -9.93
C GLY A 34 -3.34 3.94 -9.81
N THR A 35 -4.20 4.16 -8.83
CA THR A 35 -4.65 5.49 -8.44
C THR A 35 -3.93 5.89 -7.16
N MET A 36 -3.26 7.04 -7.19
CA MET A 36 -2.48 7.54 -6.07
C MET A 36 -3.20 8.66 -5.34
N TYR A 37 -3.20 8.58 -4.02
CA TYR A 37 -3.69 9.65 -3.15
C TYR A 37 -2.61 10.08 -2.19
N VAL A 38 -2.54 11.38 -1.93
CA VAL A 38 -1.66 11.93 -0.89
C VAL A 38 -2.50 12.65 0.15
N LEU A 39 -2.05 12.59 1.39
CA LEU A 39 -2.66 13.30 2.51
C LEU A 39 -1.77 14.49 2.87
N ASP A 40 -2.32 15.69 2.68
CA ASP A 40 -1.64 16.94 2.94
C ASP A 40 -2.17 17.53 4.26
N ASP A 41 -1.29 17.67 5.22
CA ASP A 41 -1.57 18.30 6.52
C ASP A 41 -0.39 19.19 6.84
N ASN A 42 -0.41 20.43 6.33
CA ASN A 42 0.73 21.35 6.32
C ASN A 42 1.94 20.70 5.63
N GLY A 43 1.73 20.22 4.41
CA GLY A 43 2.68 19.42 3.63
C GLY A 43 2.23 17.97 3.56
N VAL A 44 2.69 17.24 2.54
CA VAL A 44 2.31 15.84 2.34
C VAL A 44 2.98 14.98 3.38
N LYS A 45 2.18 14.26 4.19
CA LYS A 45 2.63 13.42 5.29
C LYS A 45 2.50 11.94 4.99
N ALA A 46 1.60 11.56 4.07
CA ALA A 46 1.29 10.16 3.78
C ALA A 46 0.79 10.00 2.36
N GLU A 47 0.86 8.78 1.83
CA GLU A 47 0.36 8.44 0.51
C GLU A 47 -0.22 7.02 0.50
N CYS A 48 -1.05 6.72 -0.50
CA CYS A 48 -1.40 5.35 -0.84
C CYS A 48 -1.62 5.21 -2.35
N ILE A 49 -1.44 3.98 -2.84
CA ILE A 49 -1.77 3.59 -4.21
C ILE A 49 -2.70 2.40 -4.16
N VAL A 50 -3.80 2.48 -4.92
CA VAL A 50 -4.76 1.38 -5.04
C VAL A 50 -4.88 0.95 -6.48
N THR A 51 -5.14 -0.35 -6.69
CA THR A 51 -5.34 -0.94 -8.00
C THR A 51 -6.59 -1.80 -8.01
N ASP A 52 -7.24 -1.86 -9.18
CA ASP A 52 -8.34 -2.79 -9.43
C ASP A 52 -7.73 -4.16 -9.78
N GLU A 53 -7.95 -5.16 -8.94
CA GLU A 53 -7.44 -6.52 -9.15
C GLU A 53 -8.49 -7.45 -9.77
N GLY A 54 -9.65 -6.92 -10.16
CA GLY A 54 -10.74 -7.70 -10.76
C GLY A 54 -11.63 -8.35 -9.72
N ASN A 55 -12.77 -8.84 -10.16
CA ASN A 55 -13.74 -9.56 -9.32
C ASN A 55 -14.20 -8.79 -8.09
N GLY A 56 -14.25 -7.46 -8.19
CA GLY A 56 -14.69 -6.60 -7.08
C GLY A 56 -13.63 -6.38 -6.01
N VAL A 57 -12.37 -6.68 -6.30
CA VAL A 57 -11.26 -6.52 -5.35
C VAL A 57 -10.45 -5.27 -5.67
N LEU A 58 -10.34 -4.37 -4.70
CA LEU A 58 -9.43 -3.22 -4.74
C LEU A 58 -8.26 -3.52 -3.82
N GLU A 59 -7.04 -3.32 -4.30
CA GLU A 59 -5.85 -3.60 -3.50
C GLU A 59 -5.05 -2.33 -3.21
N ILE A 60 -4.65 -2.17 -1.95
CA ILE A 60 -3.66 -1.17 -1.55
C ILE A 60 -2.29 -1.75 -1.90
N LYS A 61 -1.64 -1.19 -2.91
CA LYS A 61 -0.30 -1.64 -3.35
C LYS A 61 0.82 -0.96 -2.58
N ASN A 62 0.55 0.24 -2.07
CA ASN A 62 1.53 1.01 -1.32
C ASN A 62 0.77 1.92 -0.36
N ILE A 63 1.22 2.00 0.87
CA ILE A 63 0.72 2.95 1.85
C ILE A 63 1.87 3.30 2.79
N ALA A 64 2.16 4.58 2.93
CA ALA A 64 3.29 5.02 3.74
C ALA A 64 3.00 6.36 4.40
N THR A 65 3.56 6.54 5.60
CA THR A 65 3.57 7.81 6.33
C THR A 65 5.02 8.18 6.61
N LEU A 66 5.37 9.45 6.47
CA LEU A 66 6.70 9.95 6.83
C LEU A 66 7.05 9.51 8.26
N PRO A 67 8.28 9.04 8.52
CA PRO A 67 8.65 8.49 9.84
C PRO A 67 8.31 9.40 11.02
N ASP A 68 8.56 10.71 10.90
CA ASP A 68 8.30 11.66 11.99
C ASP A 68 6.82 11.87 12.28
N TYR A 69 5.93 11.42 11.40
CA TYR A 69 4.49 11.63 11.51
C TYR A 69 3.71 10.34 11.69
N GLN A 70 4.40 9.22 11.89
CA GLN A 70 3.75 7.92 12.14
C GLN A 70 3.04 7.91 13.50
N LYS A 71 2.07 6.98 13.64
CA LYS A 71 1.27 6.81 14.87
C LYS A 71 0.39 8.02 15.21
N GLN A 72 0.09 8.87 14.23
CA GLN A 72 -0.80 10.01 14.38
C GLN A 72 -2.13 9.82 13.64
N GLY A 73 -2.36 8.63 13.08
CA GLY A 73 -3.62 8.29 12.43
C GLY A 73 -3.70 8.62 10.95
N TYR A 74 -2.61 9.00 10.29
CA TYR A 74 -2.66 9.36 8.87
C TYR A 74 -3.00 8.17 7.97
N ALA A 75 -2.37 7.01 8.20
CA ALA A 75 -2.66 5.80 7.44
C ALA A 75 -4.12 5.39 7.61
N ARG A 76 -4.66 5.47 8.82
CA ARG A 76 -6.05 5.16 9.09
C ARG A 76 -6.99 6.10 8.34
N LYS A 77 -6.66 7.38 8.27
CA LYS A 77 -7.46 8.36 7.54
C LYS A 77 -7.49 8.05 6.04
N LEU A 78 -6.37 7.62 5.48
CA LEU A 78 -6.32 7.18 4.08
C LEU A 78 -7.19 5.93 3.87
N ILE A 79 -7.11 4.96 4.76
CA ILE A 79 -7.92 3.73 4.65
C ILE A 79 -9.41 4.07 4.78
N ASP A 80 -9.80 4.91 5.73
CA ASP A 80 -11.18 5.34 5.89
C ASP A 80 -11.69 6.08 4.66
N PHE A 81 -10.84 6.91 4.05
CA PHE A 81 -11.15 7.58 2.79
C PHE A 81 -11.41 6.58 1.67
N LEU A 82 -10.55 5.57 1.53
CA LEU A 82 -10.70 4.54 0.49
C LEU A 82 -11.99 3.74 0.68
N VAL A 83 -12.31 3.37 1.91
CA VAL A 83 -13.55 2.65 2.23
C VAL A 83 -14.76 3.50 1.84
N ALA A 84 -14.79 4.76 2.23
CA ALA A 84 -15.89 5.65 1.91
C ALA A 84 -16.05 5.87 0.40
N LYS A 85 -14.92 6.02 -0.31
CA LYS A 85 -14.95 6.31 -1.75
C LYS A 85 -15.34 5.11 -2.60
N TYR A 86 -14.90 3.91 -2.23
CA TYR A 86 -14.96 2.74 -3.11
C TYR A 86 -15.95 1.66 -2.67
N SER A 87 -16.65 1.81 -1.56
CA SER A 87 -17.52 0.77 -1.02
C SER A 87 -18.68 0.38 -1.93
N GLU A 88 -19.10 1.29 -2.83
CA GLU A 88 -20.18 0.99 -3.80
C GLU A 88 -19.67 0.34 -5.08
N GLN A 89 -18.37 0.42 -5.35
CA GLN A 89 -17.75 -0.07 -6.60
C GLN A 89 -17.03 -1.40 -6.41
N TYR A 90 -16.58 -1.70 -5.20
CA TYR A 90 -15.80 -2.89 -4.88
C TYR A 90 -16.40 -3.59 -3.68
N SER A 91 -16.22 -4.90 -3.61
CA SER A 91 -16.72 -5.70 -2.48
C SER A 91 -15.65 -6.02 -1.45
N VAL A 92 -14.37 -5.92 -1.82
CA VAL A 92 -13.25 -6.24 -0.93
C VAL A 92 -12.16 -5.18 -1.11
N LEU A 93 -11.62 -4.70 0.01
CA LEU A 93 -10.36 -3.96 0.06
C LEU A 93 -9.32 -4.88 0.67
N GLN A 94 -8.20 -5.07 -0.02
CA GLN A 94 -7.12 -5.91 0.50
C GLN A 94 -5.78 -5.18 0.50
N VAL A 95 -4.87 -5.65 1.33
CA VAL A 95 -3.48 -5.19 1.35
C VAL A 95 -2.57 -6.40 1.53
N GLY A 96 -1.49 -6.46 0.74
CA GLY A 96 -0.46 -7.46 0.90
C GLY A 96 0.54 -7.04 1.95
N THR A 97 0.97 -7.97 2.78
CA THR A 97 2.03 -7.75 3.76
C THR A 97 2.90 -9.00 3.84
N GLY A 98 4.08 -8.86 4.44
CA GLY A 98 4.94 -10.02 4.68
C GLY A 98 4.32 -10.96 5.72
N ASP A 99 4.79 -12.20 5.71
CA ASP A 99 4.34 -13.19 6.68
C ASP A 99 4.57 -12.70 8.10
N SER A 100 3.53 -12.78 8.92
CA SER A 100 3.56 -12.38 10.32
C SER A 100 2.83 -13.41 11.16
N PRO A 101 2.95 -13.37 12.50
CA PRO A 101 2.21 -14.28 13.36
C PRO A 101 0.70 -14.05 13.36
N LEU A 102 0.21 -12.99 12.74
CA LEU A 102 -1.22 -12.73 12.63
C LEU A 102 -1.83 -13.67 11.59
N THR A 103 -2.99 -14.22 11.88
CA THR A 103 -3.71 -15.09 10.96
C THR A 103 -4.26 -14.29 9.79
N ILE A 104 -4.07 -14.80 8.59
CA ILE A 104 -4.38 -14.06 7.38
C ILE A 104 -5.12 -14.93 6.38
N PRO A 105 -6.00 -14.33 5.53
CA PRO A 105 -6.89 -15.10 4.66
C PRO A 105 -6.18 -15.99 3.65
N TYR A 106 -5.07 -15.54 3.06
CA TYR A 106 -4.32 -16.40 2.15
C TYR A 106 -2.87 -15.91 1.98
N VAL A 107 -2.00 -16.81 1.50
CA VAL A 107 -0.57 -16.61 1.43
C VAL A 107 -0.09 -16.90 0.01
N VAL A 108 0.74 -16.03 -0.55
CA VAL A 108 1.47 -16.30 -1.78
C VAL A 108 2.88 -16.75 -1.41
N LYS A 109 3.17 -18.04 -1.62
CA LYS A 109 4.44 -18.64 -1.23
C LYS A 109 5.62 -18.05 -2.00
N ASN A 110 6.73 -17.85 -1.31
CA ASN A 110 8.00 -17.36 -1.89
C ASN A 110 7.88 -16.04 -2.64
N PHE A 111 6.84 -15.23 -2.37
CA PHE A 111 6.61 -13.98 -3.10
C PHE A 111 7.83 -13.06 -3.08
N PHE A 112 8.43 -12.86 -1.91
CA PHE A 112 9.56 -11.94 -1.78
C PHE A 112 10.84 -12.49 -2.39
N ILE A 113 11.01 -13.82 -2.41
CA ILE A 113 12.15 -14.46 -3.05
C ILE A 113 12.02 -14.37 -4.57
N ASP A 114 10.82 -14.63 -5.10
CA ASP A 114 10.58 -14.71 -6.54
C ASP A 114 10.50 -13.33 -7.22
N ASN A 115 10.12 -12.27 -6.48
CA ASN A 115 9.82 -10.96 -7.06
C ASN A 115 10.84 -9.88 -6.76
N TYR A 116 11.68 -10.03 -5.74
CA TYR A 116 12.69 -9.04 -5.38
C TYR A 116 14.10 -9.60 -5.66
N ASP A 117 15.02 -8.72 -6.00
CA ASP A 117 16.40 -9.10 -6.36
C ASP A 117 17.33 -9.17 -5.13
N HIS A 118 16.81 -8.91 -3.95
CA HIS A 118 17.56 -8.97 -2.70
C HIS A 118 16.62 -9.41 -1.56
N PRO A 119 17.16 -9.96 -0.45
CA PRO A 119 16.31 -10.30 0.70
C PRO A 119 15.65 -9.07 1.31
N ILE A 120 14.35 -9.20 1.63
CA ILE A 120 13.57 -8.15 2.26
C ILE A 120 13.37 -8.50 3.72
N PHE A 121 13.67 -7.56 4.62
CA PHE A 121 13.53 -7.74 6.05
C PHE A 121 12.58 -6.72 6.66
N GLU A 122 11.82 -7.17 7.65
CA GLU A 122 10.95 -6.31 8.44
C GLU A 122 10.99 -6.78 9.89
N TYR A 123 11.24 -5.87 10.81
CA TYR A 123 11.40 -6.20 12.22
C TYR A 123 12.42 -7.32 12.48
N GLY A 124 13.52 -7.33 11.71
CA GLY A 124 14.58 -8.33 11.85
C GLY A 124 14.27 -9.70 11.27
N LYS A 125 13.09 -9.89 10.65
CA LYS A 125 12.69 -11.16 10.04
C LYS A 125 12.71 -11.02 8.52
N GLN A 126 13.30 -12.02 7.84
CA GLN A 126 13.25 -12.07 6.38
C GLN A 126 11.83 -12.39 5.91
N LEU A 127 11.30 -11.57 5.00
CA LEU A 127 10.03 -11.81 4.37
C LEU A 127 10.21 -12.80 3.23
N ILE A 128 9.39 -13.83 3.20
CA ILE A 128 9.41 -14.89 2.18
C ILE A 128 8.07 -14.94 1.46
N ASP A 129 7.01 -15.15 2.22
CA ASP A 129 5.64 -15.28 1.69
C ASP A 129 4.92 -13.95 1.77
N MET A 130 4.10 -13.67 0.75
CA MET A 130 3.17 -12.53 0.80
C MET A 130 1.88 -12.97 1.47
N VAL A 131 1.42 -12.16 2.38
CA VAL A 131 0.21 -12.40 3.14
C VAL A 131 -0.78 -11.28 2.87
N TYR A 132 -2.04 -11.62 2.57
CA TYR A 132 -3.06 -10.65 2.22
C TYR A 132 -4.10 -10.49 3.32
N LEU A 133 -4.26 -9.25 3.80
CA LEU A 133 -5.34 -8.87 4.70
C LEU A 133 -6.50 -8.34 3.87
N GLN A 134 -7.73 -8.73 4.22
CA GLN A 134 -8.92 -8.32 3.48
C GLN A 134 -9.96 -7.70 4.40
N LYS A 135 -10.64 -6.67 3.90
CA LYS A 135 -11.80 -6.06 4.54
C LYS A 135 -12.97 -6.13 3.57
N MET A 136 -14.08 -6.71 4.02
CA MET A 136 -15.32 -6.71 3.25
C MET A 136 -15.93 -5.30 3.29
N LEU A 137 -16.22 -4.79 2.13
CA LEU A 137 -16.77 -3.44 1.97
C LEU A 137 -18.30 -3.44 1.96
#